data_2b34771a858bfe45ec7699af21ffa562
#
_entry.id   2b34771a858bfe45ec7699af21ffa562
#
_cell.length_a   1.000
_cell.length_b   1.000
_cell.length_c   1.000
_cell.angle_alpha   90.00
_cell.angle_beta   90.00
_cell.angle_gamma   90.00
#
_symmetry.space_group_name_H-M   'P 1'
#
loop_
_entity.id
_entity.type
_entity.pdbx_description
1 polymer ?
#
loop_
_entity_poly.entity_id
_entity_poly.type
_entity_poly.pdbx_seq_one_letter_code
_entity_poly.pdbx_strand_id
1 'polypeptide(L)'
;AIDTNRRKKIMRNHSATHLLHEALRQVLGDQVKQKGSLVESDKLRFDFSQDEPILQPDLDQVEAIVNEQILGNTEVNTELTDIKTAKKMGAMALFGEKYGEEVRVLSMGDNDFSVELCGGTHVQRLGDIGRFKITSESGIASGVRRIEAVTGLDAYQLDKNNEENINTIAHLTKSNSTAVIDKVKQLITNQKSLEKQIAIFQKQLASDQSDTLITNAIDVNGVKLLATEVSGVSSKDLRELADKLKDKLVAAIVVLAVVSNNKVSLVSAVTKNLTDKYQAGNILNLSLIHISEPTRRS
;
A
#
# COMPACT_ATOMS: atom_id res chain seq x y z
N ALA A 1 -22.48 -38.69 3.67
CA ALA A 1 -22.94 -37.93 2.49
C ALA A 1 -21.83 -36.95 2.13
N ILE A 2 -21.57 -36.76 0.82
CA ILE A 2 -20.58 -35.77 0.31
C ILE A 2 -21.30 -34.43 0.20
N ASP A 3 -20.64 -33.35 0.68
CA ASP A 3 -21.13 -32.00 0.45
C ASP A 3 -20.96 -31.65 -1.04
N THR A 4 -22.06 -31.69 -1.76
CA THR A 4 -22.11 -31.49 -3.21
C THR A 4 -21.72 -30.05 -3.59
N ASN A 5 -22.03 -29.02 -2.79
CA ASN A 5 -21.71 -27.64 -3.08
C ASN A 5 -20.21 -27.41 -2.93
N ARG A 6 -19.62 -27.89 -1.83
CA ARG A 6 -18.18 -27.83 -1.62
C ARG A 6 -17.43 -28.58 -2.73
N ARG A 7 -17.89 -29.76 -3.10
CA ARG A 7 -17.27 -30.54 -4.20
C ARG A 7 -17.30 -29.78 -5.52
N LYS A 8 -18.44 -29.17 -5.89
CA LYS A 8 -18.54 -28.38 -7.12
C LYS A 8 -17.57 -27.20 -7.14
N LYS A 9 -17.40 -26.49 -6.01
CA LYS A 9 -16.42 -25.42 -5.89
C LYS A 9 -14.98 -25.92 -6.11
N ILE A 10 -14.60 -27.04 -5.47
CA ILE A 10 -13.28 -27.66 -5.65
C ILE A 10 -13.07 -28.08 -7.11
N MET A 11 -14.07 -28.67 -7.76
CA MET A 11 -13.99 -29.06 -9.18
C MET A 11 -13.69 -27.86 -10.10
N ARG A 12 -14.34 -26.71 -9.86
CA ARG A 12 -14.11 -25.47 -10.59
C ARG A 12 -12.68 -24.97 -10.41
N ASN A 13 -12.24 -24.84 -9.17
CA ASN A 13 -10.89 -24.38 -8.85
C ASN A 13 -9.83 -25.34 -9.41
N HIS A 14 -10.07 -26.65 -9.36
CA HIS A 14 -9.12 -27.63 -9.89
C HIS A 14 -9.00 -27.55 -11.42
N SER A 15 -10.12 -27.48 -12.13
CA SER A 15 -10.09 -27.35 -13.60
C SER A 15 -9.45 -26.00 -14.01
N ALA A 16 -9.75 -24.93 -13.29
CA ALA A 16 -9.13 -23.63 -13.53
C ALA A 16 -7.59 -23.63 -13.28
N THR A 17 -7.10 -24.48 -12.36
CA THR A 17 -5.65 -24.62 -12.11
C THR A 17 -4.92 -25.13 -13.35
N HIS A 18 -5.49 -26.11 -14.07
CA HIS A 18 -4.91 -26.63 -15.31
C HIS A 18 -4.93 -25.60 -16.43
N LEU A 19 -6.02 -24.87 -16.60
CA LEU A 19 -6.10 -23.77 -17.57
C LEU A 19 -5.08 -22.66 -17.23
N LEU A 20 -4.95 -22.30 -15.96
CA LEU A 20 -3.97 -21.33 -15.48
C LEU A 20 -2.54 -21.77 -15.80
N HIS A 21 -2.21 -23.04 -15.57
CA HIS A 21 -0.88 -23.58 -15.84
C HIS A 21 -0.50 -23.40 -17.31
N GLU A 22 -1.36 -23.80 -18.22
CA GLU A 22 -1.10 -23.68 -19.65
C GLU A 22 -1.09 -22.22 -20.13
N ALA A 23 -2.00 -21.36 -19.61
CA ALA A 23 -2.00 -19.93 -19.90
C ALA A 23 -0.69 -19.25 -19.46
N LEU A 24 -0.17 -19.61 -18.29
CA LEU A 24 1.13 -19.12 -17.80
C LEU A 24 2.27 -19.57 -18.73
N ARG A 25 2.25 -20.80 -19.23
CA ARG A 25 3.25 -21.28 -20.18
C ARG A 25 3.20 -20.52 -21.50
N GLN A 26 2.01 -20.23 -22.02
CA GLN A 26 1.86 -19.47 -23.26
C GLN A 26 2.37 -18.03 -23.13
N VAL A 27 2.16 -17.39 -21.99
CA VAL A 27 2.55 -15.99 -21.77
C VAL A 27 4.01 -15.86 -21.34
N LEU A 28 4.47 -16.72 -20.43
CA LEU A 28 5.79 -16.60 -19.81
C LEU A 28 6.83 -17.56 -20.42
N GLY A 29 6.38 -18.64 -21.08
CA GLY A 29 7.24 -19.62 -21.74
C GLY A 29 7.28 -20.99 -21.07
N ASP A 30 7.93 -21.95 -21.74
CA ASP A 30 7.97 -23.38 -21.36
C ASP A 30 8.75 -23.67 -20.06
N GLN A 31 9.49 -22.69 -19.53
CA GLN A 31 10.18 -22.80 -18.23
C GLN A 31 9.20 -22.84 -17.04
N VAL A 32 7.95 -22.40 -17.25
CA VAL A 32 6.90 -22.48 -16.21
C VAL A 32 6.61 -23.95 -15.92
N LYS A 33 6.93 -24.36 -14.68
CA LYS A 33 6.68 -25.71 -14.17
C LYS A 33 6.06 -25.62 -12.80
N GLN A 34 5.03 -26.41 -12.55
CA GLN A 34 4.41 -26.51 -11.24
C GLN A 34 5.44 -26.89 -10.17
N LYS A 35 5.48 -26.14 -9.08
CA LYS A 35 6.28 -26.42 -7.86
C LYS A 35 5.37 -26.80 -6.69
N GLY A 36 4.13 -26.38 -6.71
CA GLY A 36 3.12 -26.71 -5.74
C GLY A 36 1.74 -26.28 -6.19
N SER A 37 0.71 -26.88 -5.64
CA SER A 37 -0.68 -26.52 -5.90
C SER A 37 -1.53 -26.78 -4.66
N LEU A 38 -2.53 -25.92 -4.42
CA LEU A 38 -3.56 -26.12 -3.41
C LEU A 38 -4.90 -25.75 -4.04
N VAL A 39 -5.85 -26.68 -3.93
CA VAL A 39 -7.20 -26.49 -4.44
C VAL A 39 -8.18 -26.60 -3.28
N GLU A 40 -8.77 -25.50 -2.89
CA GLU A 40 -9.79 -25.41 -1.84
C GLU A 40 -11.14 -25.03 -2.43
N SER A 41 -12.17 -24.93 -1.58
CA SER A 41 -13.51 -24.56 -2.04
C SER A 41 -13.64 -23.07 -2.38
N ASP A 42 -12.87 -22.23 -1.74
CA ASP A 42 -12.93 -20.77 -1.82
C ASP A 42 -11.84 -20.16 -2.71
N LYS A 43 -10.75 -20.89 -2.94
CA LYS A 43 -9.65 -20.44 -3.80
C LYS A 43 -8.83 -21.58 -4.36
N LEU A 44 -8.04 -21.27 -5.36
CA LEU A 44 -6.91 -22.06 -5.81
C LEU A 44 -5.61 -21.31 -5.57
N ARG A 45 -4.51 -22.06 -5.44
CA ARG A 45 -3.16 -21.56 -5.34
C ARG A 45 -2.25 -22.38 -6.25
N PHE A 46 -1.45 -21.70 -7.04
CA PHE A 46 -0.52 -22.32 -7.97
C PHE A 46 0.88 -21.72 -7.78
N ASP A 47 1.83 -22.57 -7.40
CA ASP A 47 3.24 -22.23 -7.23
C ASP A 47 4.02 -22.77 -8.43
N PHE A 48 4.84 -21.95 -9.05
CA PHE A 48 5.54 -22.32 -10.29
C PHE A 48 6.92 -21.67 -10.41
N SER A 49 7.76 -22.22 -11.30
CA SER A 49 9.10 -21.71 -11.56
C SER A 49 9.04 -20.43 -12.38
N GLN A 50 9.51 -19.33 -11.79
CA GLN A 50 9.67 -18.03 -12.43
C GLN A 50 10.57 -17.16 -11.53
N ASP A 51 11.61 -16.56 -12.12
CA ASP A 51 12.59 -15.76 -11.38
C ASP A 51 12.08 -14.34 -11.14
N GLU A 52 11.55 -13.70 -12.17
CA GLU A 52 11.11 -12.29 -12.12
C GLU A 52 9.63 -12.15 -11.73
N PRO A 53 9.27 -11.03 -11.07
CA PRO A 53 7.88 -10.67 -10.86
C PRO A 53 7.11 -10.59 -12.19
N ILE A 54 5.87 -11.09 -12.17
CA ILE A 54 5.01 -11.00 -13.35
C ILE A 54 4.44 -9.58 -13.42
N LEU A 55 4.55 -8.97 -14.59
CA LEU A 55 3.98 -7.65 -14.83
C LEU A 55 2.45 -7.72 -14.92
N GLN A 56 1.77 -6.64 -14.52
CA GLN A 56 0.31 -6.60 -14.57
C GLN A 56 -0.27 -6.89 -15.96
N PRO A 57 0.30 -6.41 -17.09
CA PRO A 57 -0.19 -6.76 -18.42
C PRO A 57 -0.14 -8.27 -18.72
N ASP A 58 0.90 -8.97 -18.22
CA ASP A 58 1.04 -10.42 -18.42
C ASP A 58 0.01 -11.19 -17.57
N LEU A 59 -0.24 -10.74 -16.34
CA LEU A 59 -1.30 -11.28 -15.47
C LEU A 59 -2.69 -11.09 -16.11
N ASP A 60 -2.94 -9.91 -16.67
CA ASP A 60 -4.19 -9.60 -17.35
C ASP A 60 -4.36 -10.49 -18.59
N GLN A 61 -3.29 -10.75 -19.34
CA GLN A 61 -3.30 -11.65 -20.48
C GLN A 61 -3.56 -13.12 -20.07
N VAL A 62 -2.90 -13.61 -19.02
CA VAL A 62 -3.15 -14.94 -18.46
C VAL A 62 -4.61 -15.09 -18.02
N GLU A 63 -5.14 -14.11 -17.28
CA GLU A 63 -6.54 -14.11 -16.85
C GLU A 63 -7.50 -14.10 -18.04
N ALA A 64 -7.21 -13.33 -19.08
CA ALA A 64 -8.01 -13.27 -20.31
C ALA A 64 -8.04 -14.62 -21.04
N ILE A 65 -6.87 -15.25 -21.22
CA ILE A 65 -6.76 -16.57 -21.88
C ILE A 65 -7.58 -17.62 -21.12
N VAL A 66 -7.46 -17.68 -19.79
CA VAL A 66 -8.24 -18.65 -18.97
C VAL A 66 -9.73 -18.41 -19.14
N ASN A 67 -10.18 -17.15 -19.06
CA ASN A 67 -11.61 -16.83 -19.21
C ASN A 67 -12.11 -17.09 -20.64
N GLU A 68 -11.29 -16.91 -21.68
CA GLU A 68 -11.65 -17.24 -23.05
C GLU A 68 -11.90 -18.75 -23.20
N GLN A 69 -11.04 -19.62 -22.64
CA GLN A 69 -11.25 -21.06 -22.63
C GLN A 69 -12.54 -21.45 -21.85
N ILE A 70 -12.82 -20.77 -20.75
CA ILE A 70 -14.06 -20.98 -19.98
C ILE A 70 -15.29 -20.62 -20.82
N LEU A 71 -15.25 -19.49 -21.54
CA LEU A 71 -16.33 -19.04 -22.43
C LEU A 71 -16.55 -19.95 -23.62
N GLY A 72 -15.50 -20.59 -24.14
CA GLY A 72 -15.57 -21.60 -25.20
C GLY A 72 -16.41 -22.83 -24.80
N ASN A 73 -16.54 -23.07 -23.48
CA ASN A 73 -17.42 -24.08 -22.89
C ASN A 73 -17.27 -25.49 -23.49
N THR A 74 -16.05 -25.88 -23.86
CA THR A 74 -15.75 -27.22 -24.38
C THR A 74 -15.96 -28.29 -23.31
N GLU A 75 -16.18 -29.53 -23.73
CA GLU A 75 -16.23 -30.69 -22.85
C GLU A 75 -14.85 -30.99 -22.26
N VAL A 76 -14.84 -31.43 -21.01
CA VAL A 76 -13.64 -31.92 -20.36
C VAL A 76 -13.56 -33.43 -20.54
N ASN A 77 -12.57 -33.88 -21.31
CA ASN A 77 -12.40 -35.27 -21.63
C ASN A 77 -11.39 -35.93 -20.71
N THR A 78 -11.69 -37.19 -20.34
CA THR A 78 -10.80 -38.01 -19.53
C THR A 78 -10.63 -39.37 -20.18
N GLU A 79 -9.38 -39.80 -20.38
CA GLU A 79 -9.04 -41.07 -20.94
C GLU A 79 -8.09 -41.84 -20.03
N LEU A 80 -8.37 -43.16 -19.84
CA LEU A 80 -7.47 -44.06 -19.15
C LEU A 80 -6.59 -44.75 -20.18
N THR A 81 -5.27 -44.60 -20.04
CA THR A 81 -4.34 -45.15 -21.01
C THR A 81 -2.99 -45.47 -20.34
N ASP A 82 -2.08 -46.13 -21.06
CA ASP A 82 -0.73 -46.32 -20.58
C ASP A 82 0.12 -45.03 -20.65
N ILE A 83 1.15 -44.94 -19.82
CA ILE A 83 2.00 -43.74 -19.72
C ILE A 83 2.73 -43.41 -21.02
N LYS A 84 3.03 -44.40 -21.91
CA LYS A 84 3.70 -44.13 -23.17
C LYS A 84 2.76 -43.51 -24.19
N THR A 85 1.51 -43.96 -24.21
CA THR A 85 0.45 -43.39 -25.05
C THR A 85 0.10 -41.98 -24.57
N ALA A 86 -0.04 -41.76 -23.23
CA ALA A 86 -0.26 -40.47 -22.68
C ALA A 86 0.82 -39.44 -23.07
N LYS A 87 2.10 -39.83 -23.03
CA LYS A 87 3.19 -38.97 -23.51
C LYS A 87 3.12 -38.64 -24.99
N LYS A 88 2.65 -39.58 -25.85
CA LYS A 88 2.44 -39.30 -27.28
C LYS A 88 1.31 -38.33 -27.53
N MET A 89 0.30 -38.29 -26.64
CA MET A 89 -0.78 -37.31 -26.67
C MET A 89 -0.33 -35.92 -26.18
N GLY A 90 0.93 -35.77 -25.77
CA GLY A 90 1.44 -34.52 -25.26
C GLY A 90 1.11 -34.27 -23.77
N ALA A 91 0.60 -35.28 -23.07
CA ALA A 91 0.20 -35.13 -21.68
C ALA A 91 1.37 -34.74 -20.77
N MET A 92 1.23 -33.63 -20.09
CA MET A 92 2.17 -33.18 -19.04
C MET A 92 2.01 -33.99 -17.76
N ALA A 93 3.14 -34.50 -17.26
CA ALA A 93 3.21 -35.11 -15.94
C ALA A 93 3.50 -34.06 -14.87
N LEU A 94 2.68 -33.98 -13.85
CA LEU A 94 2.86 -33.04 -12.77
C LEU A 94 4.07 -33.44 -11.91
N PHE A 95 4.78 -32.45 -11.39
CA PHE A 95 5.99 -32.68 -10.61
C PHE A 95 5.70 -33.38 -9.27
N GLY A 96 6.45 -34.47 -9.00
CA GLY A 96 6.40 -35.16 -7.73
C GLY A 96 5.35 -36.28 -7.61
N GLU A 97 4.51 -36.49 -8.63
CA GLU A 97 3.56 -37.62 -8.66
C GLU A 97 4.22 -38.89 -9.17
N LYS A 98 3.90 -40.02 -8.51
CA LYS A 98 4.29 -41.35 -8.97
C LYS A 98 3.13 -41.96 -9.76
N TYR A 99 3.35 -42.17 -11.03
CA TYR A 99 2.35 -42.73 -11.93
C TYR A 99 2.51 -44.26 -12.02
N GLY A 100 1.38 -44.97 -12.01
CA GLY A 100 1.31 -46.40 -12.29
C GLY A 100 1.47 -46.72 -13.78
N GLU A 101 1.22 -47.97 -14.17
CA GLU A 101 1.21 -48.39 -15.57
C GLU A 101 0.02 -47.75 -16.31
N GLU A 102 -1.11 -47.60 -15.67
CA GLU A 102 -2.32 -46.94 -16.17
C GLU A 102 -2.44 -45.53 -15.56
N VAL A 103 -2.66 -44.54 -16.42
CA VAL A 103 -2.75 -43.13 -16.07
C VAL A 103 -4.03 -42.52 -16.66
N ARG A 104 -4.55 -41.50 -15.96
CA ARG A 104 -5.71 -40.75 -16.43
C ARG A 104 -5.23 -39.44 -17.08
N VAL A 105 -5.43 -39.36 -18.41
CA VAL A 105 -5.19 -38.14 -19.20
C VAL A 105 -6.44 -37.29 -19.13
N LEU A 106 -6.26 -36.02 -18.80
CA LEU A 106 -7.27 -34.98 -18.78
C LEU A 106 -7.00 -34.01 -19.89
N SER A 107 -7.94 -33.89 -20.85
CA SER A 107 -7.87 -32.90 -21.95
C SER A 107 -9.00 -31.87 -21.79
N MET A 108 -8.68 -30.61 -21.97
CA MET A 108 -9.64 -29.52 -21.87
C MET A 108 -9.23 -28.30 -22.72
N GLY A 109 -10.25 -27.53 -23.13
CA GLY A 109 -10.09 -26.33 -23.95
C GLY A 109 -10.10 -26.62 -25.44
N ASP A 110 -10.09 -25.55 -26.23
CA ASP A 110 -10.10 -25.63 -27.67
C ASP A 110 -8.77 -26.18 -28.15
N ASN A 111 -8.82 -27.17 -29.10
CA ASN A 111 -7.65 -27.87 -29.66
C ASN A 111 -6.75 -28.48 -28.58
N ASP A 112 -7.35 -29.10 -27.53
CA ASP A 112 -6.60 -29.68 -26.42
C ASP A 112 -5.67 -28.66 -25.76
N PHE A 113 -6.20 -27.47 -25.44
CA PHE A 113 -5.47 -26.35 -24.83
C PHE A 113 -4.63 -26.78 -23.62
N SER A 114 -5.19 -27.64 -22.75
CA SER A 114 -4.46 -28.23 -21.63
C SER A 114 -4.62 -29.77 -21.67
N VAL A 115 -3.50 -30.48 -21.70
CA VAL A 115 -3.46 -31.94 -21.62
C VAL A 115 -2.52 -32.36 -20.51
N GLU A 116 -3.08 -32.88 -19.41
CA GLU A 116 -2.30 -33.21 -18.23
C GLU A 116 -2.69 -34.57 -17.63
N LEU A 117 -1.74 -35.19 -16.91
CA LEU A 117 -2.02 -36.38 -16.11
C LEU A 117 -2.66 -35.94 -14.78
N CYS A 118 -3.94 -36.26 -14.59
CA CYS A 118 -4.63 -35.85 -13.37
C CYS A 118 -5.71 -36.86 -12.93
N GLY A 119 -5.58 -37.37 -11.70
CA GLY A 119 -6.55 -38.26 -11.05
C GLY A 119 -7.69 -37.55 -10.30
N GLY A 120 -7.70 -36.20 -10.29
CA GLY A 120 -8.64 -35.41 -9.51
C GLY A 120 -10.05 -35.31 -10.08
N THR A 121 -10.89 -34.52 -9.44
CA THR A 121 -12.27 -34.27 -9.89
C THR A 121 -12.36 -32.92 -10.60
N HIS A 122 -13.01 -32.93 -11.76
CA HIS A 122 -13.10 -31.78 -12.65
C HIS A 122 -14.55 -31.47 -13.03
N VAL A 123 -14.77 -30.29 -13.60
CA VAL A 123 -16.04 -29.92 -14.23
C VAL A 123 -16.31 -30.79 -15.46
N GLN A 124 -17.55 -30.88 -15.89
CA GLN A 124 -17.89 -31.62 -17.13
C GLN A 124 -17.66 -30.74 -18.37
N ARG A 125 -17.93 -29.48 -18.26
CA ARG A 125 -17.72 -28.45 -19.30
C ARG A 125 -16.99 -27.25 -18.71
N LEU A 126 -16.16 -26.58 -19.49
CA LEU A 126 -15.37 -25.44 -18.98
C LEU A 126 -16.24 -24.29 -18.51
N GLY A 127 -17.40 -24.08 -19.11
CA GLY A 127 -18.36 -23.07 -18.66
C GLY A 127 -18.88 -23.27 -17.22
N ASP A 128 -18.82 -24.51 -16.69
CA ASP A 128 -19.19 -24.80 -15.29
C ASP A 128 -18.22 -24.13 -14.28
N ILE A 129 -17.01 -23.75 -14.70
CA ILE A 129 -16.05 -23.01 -13.87
C ILE A 129 -16.63 -21.65 -13.52
N GLY A 130 -17.32 -21.01 -14.46
CA GLY A 130 -17.73 -19.61 -14.36
C GLY A 130 -16.52 -18.67 -14.49
N ARG A 131 -16.65 -17.46 -13.98
CA ARG A 131 -15.57 -16.48 -14.06
C ARG A 131 -14.33 -16.92 -13.27
N PHE A 132 -13.16 -16.73 -13.84
CA PHE A 132 -11.87 -16.87 -13.20
C PHE A 132 -11.28 -15.48 -12.92
N LYS A 133 -10.71 -15.28 -11.72
CA LYS A 133 -10.08 -14.02 -11.32
C LYS A 133 -8.81 -14.28 -10.51
N ILE A 134 -7.69 -13.72 -10.96
CA ILE A 134 -6.44 -13.69 -10.19
C ILE A 134 -6.61 -12.68 -9.04
N THR A 135 -6.30 -13.11 -7.82
CA THR A 135 -6.41 -12.26 -6.61
C THR A 135 -5.07 -11.75 -6.13
N SER A 136 -4.01 -12.51 -6.32
CA SER A 136 -2.66 -12.10 -5.94
C SER A 136 -1.59 -12.83 -6.73
N GLU A 137 -0.43 -12.19 -6.85
CA GLU A 137 0.81 -12.74 -7.36
C GLU A 137 1.94 -12.34 -6.41
N SER A 138 2.82 -13.29 -6.03
CA SER A 138 3.93 -13.03 -5.10
C SER A 138 5.08 -14.03 -5.25
N GLY A 139 6.29 -13.60 -4.89
CA GLY A 139 7.44 -14.50 -4.72
C GLY A 139 7.36 -15.24 -3.38
N ILE A 140 7.61 -16.55 -3.37
CA ILE A 140 7.60 -17.37 -2.15
C ILE A 140 8.94 -17.99 -1.82
N ALA A 141 9.80 -18.16 -2.82
CA ALA A 141 11.16 -18.63 -2.69
C ALA A 141 11.99 -18.15 -3.91
N SER A 142 13.31 -18.34 -3.87
CA SER A 142 14.15 -18.05 -5.04
C SER A 142 13.69 -18.87 -6.24
N GLY A 143 13.39 -18.22 -7.36
CA GLY A 143 12.90 -18.85 -8.59
C GLY A 143 11.51 -19.47 -8.51
N VAL A 144 10.71 -19.14 -7.48
CA VAL A 144 9.35 -19.67 -7.32
C VAL A 144 8.36 -18.54 -7.02
N ARG A 145 7.36 -18.45 -7.89
CA ARG A 145 6.26 -17.50 -7.73
C ARG A 145 4.95 -18.22 -7.46
N ARG A 146 4.03 -17.51 -6.84
CA ARG A 146 2.70 -17.97 -6.45
C ARG A 146 1.63 -17.09 -7.06
N ILE A 147 0.62 -17.71 -7.64
CA ILE A 147 -0.65 -17.09 -8.00
C ILE A 147 -1.74 -17.67 -7.10
N GLU A 148 -2.59 -16.81 -6.54
CA GLU A 148 -3.87 -17.18 -5.98
C GLU A 148 -4.99 -16.67 -6.89
N ALA A 149 -6.04 -17.47 -7.03
CA ALA A 149 -7.19 -17.12 -7.86
C ALA A 149 -8.48 -17.73 -7.30
N VAL A 150 -9.60 -17.17 -7.74
CA VAL A 150 -10.96 -17.60 -7.38
C VAL A 150 -11.80 -17.86 -8.62
N THR A 151 -12.84 -18.68 -8.50
CA THR A 151 -13.72 -19.02 -9.62
C THR A 151 -15.20 -18.84 -9.29
N GLY A 152 -16.01 -18.74 -10.32
CA GLY A 152 -17.48 -18.76 -10.24
C GLY A 152 -18.05 -17.65 -9.36
N LEU A 153 -18.87 -18.02 -8.37
CA LEU A 153 -19.52 -17.05 -7.49
C LEU A 153 -18.56 -16.31 -6.57
N ASP A 154 -17.43 -16.93 -6.20
CA ASP A 154 -16.44 -16.27 -5.35
C ASP A 154 -15.73 -15.13 -6.14
N ALA A 155 -15.47 -15.33 -7.44
CA ALA A 155 -14.99 -14.28 -8.34
C ALA A 155 -16.02 -13.15 -8.53
N TYR A 156 -17.30 -13.51 -8.71
CA TYR A 156 -18.38 -12.52 -8.79
C TYR A 156 -18.50 -11.68 -7.50
N GLN A 157 -18.42 -12.33 -6.33
CA GLN A 157 -18.48 -11.60 -5.07
C GLN A 157 -17.30 -10.64 -4.87
N LEU A 158 -16.12 -11.03 -5.32
CA LEU A 158 -14.95 -10.16 -5.30
C LEU A 158 -15.17 -8.89 -6.14
N ASP A 159 -15.69 -9.04 -7.36
CA ASP A 159 -15.99 -7.89 -8.20
C ASP A 159 -17.06 -6.98 -7.59
N LYS A 160 -18.11 -7.58 -7.03
CA LYS A 160 -19.17 -6.84 -6.34
C LYS A 160 -18.62 -6.04 -5.17
N ASN A 161 -17.76 -6.63 -4.35
CA ASN A 161 -17.12 -5.93 -3.24
C ASN A 161 -16.25 -4.76 -3.73
N ASN A 162 -15.52 -4.95 -4.84
CA ASN A 162 -14.71 -3.88 -5.42
C ASN A 162 -15.58 -2.72 -5.94
N GLU A 163 -16.70 -3.02 -6.58
CA GLU A 163 -17.68 -2.03 -7.04
C GLU A 163 -18.29 -1.27 -5.85
N GLU A 164 -18.68 -1.95 -4.79
CA GLU A 164 -19.20 -1.35 -3.56
C GLU A 164 -18.15 -0.43 -2.90
N ASN A 165 -16.89 -0.83 -2.87
CA ASN A 165 -15.79 0.00 -2.37
C ASN A 165 -15.60 1.28 -3.21
N ILE A 166 -15.63 1.17 -4.53
CA ILE A 166 -15.53 2.33 -5.45
C ILE A 166 -16.72 3.27 -5.22
N ASN A 167 -17.94 2.74 -5.13
CA ASN A 167 -19.13 3.53 -4.86
C ASN A 167 -19.09 4.23 -3.49
N THR A 168 -18.55 3.55 -2.48
CA THR A 168 -18.35 4.13 -1.16
C THR A 168 -17.36 5.30 -1.20
N ILE A 169 -16.22 5.13 -1.89
CA ILE A 169 -15.23 6.21 -2.06
C ILE A 169 -15.86 7.38 -2.85
N ALA A 170 -16.62 7.09 -3.90
CA ALA A 170 -17.33 8.11 -4.67
C ALA A 170 -18.30 8.90 -3.78
N HIS A 171 -19.07 8.23 -2.94
CA HIS A 171 -19.96 8.88 -1.99
C HIS A 171 -19.21 9.76 -0.99
N LEU A 172 -18.17 9.25 -0.36
CA LEU A 172 -17.33 9.99 0.62
C LEU A 172 -16.70 11.24 -0.01
N THR A 173 -16.30 11.16 -1.27
CA THR A 173 -15.70 12.28 -2.01
C THR A 173 -16.71 13.19 -2.71
N LYS A 174 -18.00 12.91 -2.54
CA LYS A 174 -19.11 13.62 -3.23
C LYS A 174 -18.91 13.66 -4.75
N SER A 175 -18.60 12.49 -5.33
CA SER A 175 -18.42 12.28 -6.77
C SER A 175 -19.24 11.07 -7.25
N ASN A 176 -19.09 10.67 -8.49
CA ASN A 176 -19.58 9.40 -9.03
C ASN A 176 -18.41 8.44 -9.27
N SER A 177 -18.70 7.16 -9.53
CA SER A 177 -17.69 6.12 -9.72
C SER A 177 -16.74 6.38 -10.88
N THR A 178 -17.17 7.09 -11.93
CA THR A 178 -16.31 7.40 -13.08
C THR A 178 -15.38 8.58 -12.83
N ALA A 179 -15.75 9.52 -11.94
CA ALA A 179 -14.99 10.73 -11.63
C ALA A 179 -14.21 10.64 -10.30
N VAL A 180 -14.33 9.52 -9.58
CA VAL A 180 -13.75 9.37 -8.22
C VAL A 180 -12.24 9.57 -8.21
N ILE A 181 -11.53 9.06 -9.21
CA ILE A 181 -10.06 9.19 -9.32
C ILE A 181 -9.65 10.66 -9.44
N ASP A 182 -10.30 11.40 -10.31
CA ASP A 182 -9.98 12.82 -10.52
C ASP A 182 -10.36 13.65 -9.29
N LYS A 183 -11.44 13.29 -8.62
CA LYS A 183 -11.84 13.92 -7.36
C LYS A 183 -10.79 13.69 -6.25
N VAL A 184 -10.26 12.48 -6.12
CA VAL A 184 -9.20 12.17 -5.15
C VAL A 184 -7.92 12.96 -5.48
N LYS A 185 -7.51 13.02 -6.75
CA LYS A 185 -6.36 13.84 -7.19
C LYS A 185 -6.56 15.32 -6.84
N GLN A 186 -7.77 15.85 -7.07
CA GLN A 186 -8.13 17.22 -6.71
C GLN A 186 -8.02 17.46 -5.21
N LEU A 187 -8.53 16.54 -4.37
CA LEU A 187 -8.45 16.64 -2.92
C LEU A 187 -7.00 16.66 -2.42
N ILE A 188 -6.14 15.80 -2.96
CA ILE A 188 -4.70 15.77 -2.64
C ILE A 188 -4.02 17.10 -3.03
N THR A 189 -4.36 17.65 -4.19
CA THR A 189 -3.83 18.94 -4.66
C THR A 189 -4.29 20.09 -3.76
N ASN A 190 -5.56 20.11 -3.40
CA ASN A 190 -6.12 21.12 -2.49
C ASN A 190 -5.49 21.03 -1.10
N GLN A 191 -5.30 19.83 -0.56
CA GLN A 191 -4.61 19.63 0.72
C GLN A 191 -3.22 20.26 0.70
N LYS A 192 -2.41 19.95 -0.32
CA LYS A 192 -1.06 20.53 -0.46
C LYS A 192 -1.08 22.05 -0.57
N SER A 193 -2.09 22.61 -1.25
CA SER A 193 -2.27 24.06 -1.36
C SER A 193 -2.63 24.70 -0.02
N LEU A 194 -3.56 24.08 0.73
CA LEU A 194 -3.94 24.56 2.06
C LEU A 194 -2.78 24.49 3.05
N GLU A 195 -1.99 23.44 3.04
CA GLU A 195 -0.78 23.31 3.87
C GLU A 195 0.21 24.44 3.58
N LYS A 196 0.43 24.79 2.30
CA LYS A 196 1.26 25.96 1.92
C LYS A 196 0.68 27.27 2.41
N GLN A 197 -0.64 27.48 2.27
CA GLN A 197 -1.29 28.72 2.75
C GLN A 197 -1.17 28.85 4.26
N ILE A 198 -1.38 27.76 5.01
CA ILE A 198 -1.21 27.74 6.47
C ILE A 198 0.24 28.15 6.83
N ALA A 199 1.25 27.58 6.16
CA ALA A 199 2.65 27.95 6.40
C ALA A 199 2.94 29.44 6.11
N ILE A 200 2.33 30.01 5.05
CA ILE A 200 2.45 31.43 4.71
C ILE A 200 1.80 32.29 5.79
N PHE A 201 0.58 31.97 6.20
CA PHE A 201 -0.14 32.72 7.27
C PHE A 201 0.59 32.64 8.62
N GLN A 202 1.14 31.48 8.96
CA GLN A 202 1.97 31.35 10.17
C GLN A 202 3.19 32.27 10.13
N LYS A 203 3.88 32.36 8.96
CA LYS A 203 5.01 33.29 8.78
C LYS A 203 4.59 34.75 8.86
N GLN A 204 3.45 35.12 8.30
CA GLN A 204 2.91 36.47 8.39
C GLN A 204 2.58 36.86 9.83
N LEU A 205 1.87 36.01 10.56
CA LEU A 205 1.55 36.21 11.97
C LEU A 205 2.81 36.39 12.82
N ALA A 206 3.85 35.57 12.59
CA ALA A 206 5.13 35.71 13.27
C ALA A 206 5.85 37.03 12.92
N SER A 207 5.68 37.54 11.71
CA SER A 207 6.24 38.83 11.30
C SER A 207 5.52 40.02 11.96
N ASP A 208 4.20 40.03 11.93
CA ASP A 208 3.37 41.09 12.51
C ASP A 208 3.52 41.17 14.04
N GLN A 209 3.67 40.00 14.68
CA GLN A 209 3.98 39.95 16.13
C GLN A 209 5.35 40.56 16.43
N SER A 210 6.34 40.47 15.54
CA SER A 210 7.68 41.00 15.78
C SER A 210 7.69 42.50 16.02
N ASP A 211 6.89 43.26 15.29
CA ASP A 211 6.84 44.72 15.41
C ASP A 211 6.16 45.17 16.72
N THR A 212 5.12 44.44 17.13
CA THR A 212 4.46 44.67 18.41
C THR A 212 5.34 44.26 19.60
N LEU A 213 6.12 43.16 19.45
CA LEU A 213 6.99 42.68 20.52
C LEU A 213 8.17 43.65 20.79
N ILE A 214 8.68 44.31 19.75
CA ILE A 214 9.77 45.31 19.93
C ILE A 214 9.36 46.43 20.88
N THR A 215 8.11 46.86 20.86
CA THR A 215 7.60 47.92 21.74
C THR A 215 7.55 47.51 23.22
N ASN A 216 7.54 46.20 23.49
CA ASN A 216 7.53 45.65 24.85
C ASN A 216 8.94 45.44 25.41
N ALA A 217 9.99 45.78 24.67
CA ALA A 217 11.36 45.69 25.16
C ALA A 217 11.63 46.79 26.20
N ILE A 218 12.08 46.38 27.40
CA ILE A 218 12.48 47.30 28.48
C ILE A 218 13.96 47.64 28.37
N ASP A 219 14.34 48.87 28.74
CA ASP A 219 15.72 49.28 28.80
C ASP A 219 16.30 49.03 30.21
N VAL A 220 17.39 48.25 30.25
CA VAL A 220 18.11 47.93 31.46
C VAL A 220 19.58 48.33 31.28
N ASN A 221 19.98 49.47 31.81
CA ASN A 221 21.34 50.01 31.71
C ASN A 221 21.88 50.10 30.25
N GLY A 222 21.05 50.54 29.30
CA GLY A 222 21.40 50.68 27.91
C GLY A 222 21.32 49.39 27.08
N VAL A 223 20.81 48.29 27.66
CA VAL A 223 20.53 47.04 26.98
C VAL A 223 19.02 46.82 26.90
N LYS A 224 18.50 46.60 25.69
CA LYS A 224 17.07 46.25 25.51
C LYS A 224 16.83 44.79 25.90
N LEU A 225 15.98 44.55 26.90
CA LEU A 225 15.56 43.20 27.31
C LEU A 225 14.13 42.97 26.84
N LEU A 226 13.96 41.98 26.00
CA LEU A 226 12.66 41.49 25.55
C LEU A 226 12.45 40.06 26.08
N ALA A 227 11.60 39.88 27.07
CA ALA A 227 11.23 38.55 27.59
C ALA A 227 9.71 38.41 27.53
N THR A 228 9.22 37.49 26.69
CA THR A 228 7.76 37.35 26.49
C THR A 228 7.37 35.98 25.99
N GLU A 229 6.12 35.60 26.25
CA GLU A 229 5.47 34.46 25.66
C GLU A 229 4.89 34.84 24.28
N VAL A 230 5.05 33.94 23.31
CA VAL A 230 4.53 34.10 21.97
C VAL A 230 3.56 32.96 21.67
N SER A 231 2.37 33.29 21.18
CA SER A 231 1.33 32.31 20.82
C SER A 231 1.27 32.09 19.32
N GLY A 232 0.90 30.86 18.88
CA GLY A 232 0.67 30.55 17.47
C GLY A 232 1.94 30.35 16.61
N VAL A 233 3.13 30.28 17.23
CA VAL A 233 4.41 30.08 16.56
C VAL A 233 4.91 28.67 16.87
N SER A 234 5.44 27.95 15.86
CA SER A 234 6.05 26.63 16.11
C SER A 234 7.41 26.78 16.81
N SER A 235 7.86 25.75 17.54
CA SER A 235 9.20 25.75 18.17
C SER A 235 10.35 25.98 17.19
N LYS A 236 10.17 25.64 15.92
CA LYS A 236 11.14 25.91 14.84
C LYS A 236 11.15 27.38 14.46
N ASP A 237 9.98 27.97 14.27
CA ASP A 237 9.82 29.35 13.85
C ASP A 237 10.14 30.33 14.99
N LEU A 238 10.07 29.89 16.24
CA LEU A 238 10.44 30.67 17.42
C LEU A 238 11.90 31.16 17.36
N ARG A 239 12.80 30.33 16.82
CA ARG A 239 14.22 30.68 16.64
C ARG A 239 14.40 31.77 15.56
N GLU A 240 13.69 31.64 14.42
CA GLU A 240 13.70 32.65 13.37
C GLU A 240 13.14 33.99 13.88
N LEU A 241 12.09 33.94 14.71
CA LEU A 241 11.51 35.14 15.30
C LEU A 241 12.51 35.82 16.25
N ALA A 242 13.19 35.04 17.11
CA ALA A 242 14.21 35.57 18.03
C ALA A 242 15.38 36.23 17.27
N ASP A 243 15.84 35.62 16.14
CA ASP A 243 16.88 36.20 15.30
C ASP A 243 16.41 37.50 14.61
N LYS A 244 15.18 37.54 14.09
CA LYS A 244 14.60 38.76 13.50
C LYS A 244 14.49 39.90 14.50
N LEU A 245 14.04 39.61 15.73
CA LEU A 245 13.93 40.59 16.80
C LEU A 245 15.30 41.10 17.24
N LYS A 246 16.29 40.22 17.35
CA LYS A 246 17.68 40.57 17.60
C LYS A 246 18.25 41.50 16.53
N ASP A 247 17.99 41.24 15.25
CA ASP A 247 18.50 42.03 14.13
C ASP A 247 17.85 43.42 14.04
N LYS A 248 16.63 43.59 14.52
CA LYS A 248 15.93 44.88 14.63
C LYS A 248 16.35 45.71 15.81
N LEU A 249 16.91 45.10 16.85
CA LEU A 249 17.32 45.76 18.11
C LEU A 249 18.85 45.94 18.11
N VAL A 250 19.33 47.14 18.39
CA VAL A 250 20.79 47.53 18.29
C VAL A 250 21.63 46.87 19.39
N ALA A 251 21.14 46.81 20.60
CA ALA A 251 21.77 46.17 21.78
C ALA A 251 20.69 45.48 22.64
N ALA A 252 20.51 44.17 22.42
CA ALA A 252 19.38 43.48 23.01
C ALA A 252 19.68 42.05 23.43
N ILE A 253 18.95 41.64 24.44
CA ILE A 253 18.75 40.27 24.88
C ILE A 253 17.28 39.91 24.63
N VAL A 254 17.03 38.87 23.86
CA VAL A 254 15.69 38.39 23.52
C VAL A 254 15.49 37.01 24.12
N VAL A 255 14.45 36.83 24.91
CA VAL A 255 14.02 35.53 25.43
C VAL A 255 12.56 35.33 25.05
N LEU A 256 12.30 34.30 24.26
CA LEU A 256 10.95 33.97 23.83
C LEU A 256 10.55 32.59 24.34
N ALA A 257 9.30 32.49 24.76
CA ALA A 257 8.68 31.25 25.19
C ALA A 257 7.49 30.92 24.29
N VAL A 258 7.26 29.64 24.00
CA VAL A 258 6.01 29.16 23.41
C VAL A 258 5.55 27.90 24.12
N VAL A 259 4.25 27.84 24.41
CA VAL A 259 3.59 26.67 24.98
C VAL A 259 2.86 25.90 23.87
N SER A 260 3.26 24.67 23.66
CA SER A 260 2.63 23.78 22.68
C SER A 260 2.55 22.36 23.24
N ASN A 261 1.35 21.73 23.15
CA ASN A 261 1.13 20.36 23.62
C ASN A 261 1.62 20.08 25.05
N ASN A 262 1.34 20.98 25.97
CA ASN A 262 1.78 20.94 27.39
C ASN A 262 3.32 20.95 27.57
N LYS A 263 4.07 21.39 26.54
CA LYS A 263 5.52 21.56 26.60
C LYS A 263 5.86 23.04 26.37
N VAL A 264 6.81 23.54 27.14
CA VAL A 264 7.35 24.89 26.97
C VAL A 264 8.65 24.80 26.18
N SER A 265 8.73 25.54 25.09
CA SER A 265 9.97 25.72 24.31
C SER A 265 10.48 27.15 24.57
N LEU A 266 11.76 27.28 24.94
CA LEU A 266 12.42 28.55 25.20
C LEU A 266 13.54 28.78 24.19
N VAL A 267 13.66 30.01 23.72
CA VAL A 267 14.77 30.45 22.85
C VAL A 267 15.32 31.74 23.40
N SER A 268 16.66 31.84 23.47
CA SER A 268 17.36 33.09 23.83
C SER A 268 18.29 33.50 22.69
N ALA A 269 18.31 34.78 22.39
CA ALA A 269 19.22 35.39 21.42
C ALA A 269 19.85 36.69 22.03
N VAL A 270 21.12 36.91 21.72
CA VAL A 270 21.90 38.07 22.16
C VAL A 270 22.51 38.74 20.95
N THR A 271 22.45 40.07 20.87
CA THR A 271 23.08 40.82 19.78
C THR A 271 24.60 40.75 19.87
N LYS A 272 25.28 40.78 18.68
CA LYS A 272 26.73 40.52 18.58
C LYS A 272 27.58 41.44 19.49
N ASN A 273 27.20 42.70 19.65
CA ASN A 273 27.88 43.68 20.51
C ASN A 273 27.78 43.38 22.03
N LEU A 274 26.94 42.42 22.41
CA LEU A 274 26.75 42.04 23.82
C LEU A 274 27.26 40.62 24.15
N THR A 275 27.72 39.87 23.15
CA THR A 275 28.13 38.46 23.31
C THR A 275 29.36 38.28 24.21
N ASP A 276 30.21 39.30 24.36
CA ASP A 276 31.38 39.27 25.26
C ASP A 276 30.96 39.35 26.74
N LYS A 277 29.79 39.94 27.03
CA LYS A 277 29.27 40.07 28.38
C LYS A 277 28.17 39.09 28.71
N TYR A 278 27.36 38.71 27.73
CA TYR A 278 26.18 37.87 27.92
C TYR A 278 26.13 36.74 26.92
N GLN A 279 26.03 35.51 27.40
CA GLN A 279 25.90 34.34 26.58
C GLN A 279 24.45 33.81 26.58
N ALA A 280 23.83 33.60 25.43
CA ALA A 280 22.47 33.17 25.27
C ALA A 280 22.15 31.87 26.07
N GLY A 281 23.09 30.92 26.07
CA GLY A 281 22.94 29.65 26.83
C GLY A 281 22.87 29.86 28.36
N ASN A 282 23.65 30.80 28.91
CA ASN A 282 23.63 31.09 30.32
C ASN A 282 22.30 31.76 30.74
N ILE A 283 21.75 32.63 29.91
CA ILE A 283 20.46 33.28 30.14
C ILE A 283 19.33 32.23 30.10
N LEU A 284 19.37 31.27 29.20
CA LEU A 284 18.41 30.16 29.15
C LEU A 284 18.46 29.30 30.41
N ASN A 285 19.66 28.97 30.89
CA ASN A 285 19.84 28.19 32.10
C ASN A 285 19.27 28.92 33.33
N LEU A 286 19.52 30.22 33.45
CA LEU A 286 18.95 31.05 34.55
C LEU A 286 17.41 31.05 34.47
N SER A 287 16.83 31.17 33.30
CA SER A 287 15.37 31.13 33.10
C SER A 287 14.78 29.77 33.50
N LEU A 288 15.47 28.67 33.19
CA LEU A 288 15.02 27.30 33.54
C LEU A 288 15.10 27.03 35.06
N ILE A 289 16.10 27.55 35.76
CA ILE A 289 16.25 27.41 37.20
C ILE A 289 15.08 28.09 37.92
N HIS A 290 14.69 29.30 37.52
CA HIS A 290 13.58 30.03 38.14
C HIS A 290 12.20 29.42 37.83
N ILE A 291 12.02 28.71 36.74
CA ILE A 291 10.77 28.00 36.40
C ILE A 291 10.62 26.70 37.22
N SER A 292 11.72 26.08 37.65
CA SER A 292 11.73 24.81 38.39
C SER A 292 11.70 24.98 39.91
N GLU A 293 11.95 26.15 40.45
CA GLU A 293 11.81 26.40 41.88
C GLU A 293 10.36 26.76 42.25
N PRO A 294 9.68 25.97 43.10
CA PRO A 294 8.39 26.39 43.67
C PRO A 294 8.60 27.63 44.50
N THR A 295 7.95 28.74 44.14
CA THR A 295 7.90 29.96 44.95
C THR A 295 7.51 29.59 46.37
N ARG A 296 8.47 29.55 47.32
CA ARG A 296 8.18 29.61 48.74
C ARG A 296 7.56 30.99 48.99
N ARG A 297 6.25 31.05 49.15
CA ARG A 297 5.59 32.17 49.79
C ARG A 297 5.96 32.14 51.26
N SER A 298 6.71 33.13 51.74
CA SER A 298 6.82 33.55 53.13
C SER A 298 5.54 34.23 53.53
#